data_c49a01d5aa6bd8136e3dce787ecb3f30
#
_entry.id   c49a01d5aa6bd8136e3dce787ecb3f30
#
_cell.length_a   1.000
_cell.length_b   1.000
_cell.length_c   1.000
_cell.angle_alpha   90.00
_cell.angle_beta   90.00
_cell.angle_gamma   90.00
#
_symmetry.space_group_name_H-M   'P 1'
#
loop_
_entity.id
_entity.type
_entity.pdbx_description
1 polymer ?
#
loop_
_entity_poly.entity_id
_entity_poly.type
_entity_poly.pdbx_seq_one_letter_code
_entity_poly.pdbx_strand_id
1 'polypeptide(L)'
;KVKEGDEITPSGSFYVCTRNDKSKYYLALGLSYPNIEDAERGLSTGLITQEQYQAIVDANKAGVTPPWDTPLGGAIEIHGNQGERGTAGCIAMTNDVMDILWSYCAVGVPVTIGP
;
A
#
# COMPACT_ATOMS: atom_id res chain seq x y z
N LYS A 1 -3.01 -10.49 -0.97
CA LYS A 1 -4.10 -9.63 -1.44
C LYS A 1 -4.31 -9.78 -2.93
N VAL A 2 -5.54 -9.89 -3.35
CA VAL A 2 -5.90 -10.12 -4.75
C VAL A 2 -6.71 -8.96 -5.32
N LYS A 3 -7.60 -8.39 -4.53
CA LYS A 3 -8.53 -7.36 -4.98
C LYS A 3 -9.00 -6.49 -3.81
N GLU A 4 -9.62 -5.38 -4.15
CA GLU A 4 -10.24 -4.50 -3.16
C GLU A 4 -11.34 -5.25 -2.40
N GLY A 5 -11.41 -5.01 -1.11
CA GLY A 5 -12.44 -5.57 -0.25
C GLY A 5 -12.16 -6.98 0.26
N ASP A 6 -11.04 -7.60 -0.10
CA ASP A 6 -10.70 -8.93 0.43
C ASP A 6 -10.12 -8.88 1.85
N GLU A 7 -9.87 -7.69 2.37
CA GLU A 7 -9.34 -7.43 3.72
C GLU A 7 -8.02 -8.14 4.02
N ILE A 8 -7.28 -8.51 2.97
CA ILE A 8 -6.00 -9.21 3.09
C ILE A 8 -4.86 -8.21 2.90
N THR A 9 -3.88 -8.25 3.80
CA THR A 9 -2.65 -7.48 3.65
C THR A 9 -1.84 -8.06 2.49
N PRO A 10 -1.38 -7.22 1.54
CA PRO A 10 -0.57 -7.73 0.43
C PRO A 10 0.79 -8.23 0.91
N SER A 11 1.35 -9.17 0.19
CA SER A 11 2.74 -9.60 0.39
C SER A 11 3.55 -9.22 -0.84
N GLY A 12 4.85 -9.04 -0.66
CA GLY A 12 5.75 -8.66 -1.75
C GLY A 12 6.61 -7.45 -1.40
N SER A 13 7.20 -6.85 -2.41
CA SER A 13 8.08 -5.70 -2.25
C SER A 13 7.37 -4.42 -2.71
N PHE A 14 7.37 -3.43 -1.84
CA PHE A 14 6.73 -2.13 -2.06
C PHE A 14 7.70 -1.03 -1.65
N TYR A 15 7.28 0.22 -1.78
CA TYR A 15 8.00 1.36 -1.24
C TYR A 15 7.00 2.30 -0.57
N VAL A 16 7.50 3.15 0.33
CA VAL A 16 6.68 4.19 0.95
C VAL A 16 6.39 5.23 -0.13
N CYS A 17 5.13 5.46 -0.44
CA CYS A 17 4.74 6.43 -1.46
C CYS A 17 4.06 7.67 -0.88
N THR A 18 3.51 7.59 0.32
CA THR A 18 2.92 8.76 1.00
C THR A 18 3.28 8.75 2.48
N ARG A 19 3.28 9.96 3.06
CA ARG A 19 3.44 10.16 4.51
C ARG A 19 2.34 11.10 4.97
N ASN A 20 1.55 10.68 5.96
CA ASN A 20 0.44 11.46 6.46
C ASN A 20 0.55 11.60 7.99
N ASP A 21 0.84 12.82 8.48
CA ASP A 21 0.92 13.13 9.89
C ASP A 21 -0.40 13.65 10.47
N LYS A 22 -1.46 13.69 9.64
CA LYS A 22 -2.80 14.11 10.03
C LYS A 22 -3.81 12.99 9.85
N SER A 23 -3.31 11.74 9.87
CA SER A 23 -4.16 10.57 9.78
C SER A 23 -5.02 10.43 11.03
N LYS A 24 -6.25 9.94 10.86
CA LYS A 24 -7.09 9.56 12.00
C LYS A 24 -6.50 8.39 12.80
N TYR A 25 -5.47 7.75 12.28
CA TYR A 25 -4.75 6.66 12.92
C TYR A 25 -3.37 7.12 13.42
N TYR A 26 -3.24 8.35 13.84
CA TYR A 26 -2.02 8.98 14.34
C TYR A 26 -1.07 9.34 13.19
N LEU A 27 -0.16 8.44 12.82
CA LEU A 27 0.71 8.60 11.64
C LEU A 27 0.42 7.46 10.67
N ALA A 28 0.50 7.74 9.38
CA ALA A 28 0.29 6.74 8.35
C ALA A 28 1.35 6.85 7.25
N LEU A 29 1.90 5.69 6.87
CA LEU A 29 2.84 5.55 5.77
C LEU A 29 2.13 4.75 4.67
N GLY A 30 1.83 5.39 3.56
CA GLY A 30 1.19 4.73 2.43
C GLY A 30 2.19 3.89 1.64
N LEU A 31 1.80 2.68 1.29
CA LEU A 31 2.61 1.73 0.53
C LEU A 31 2.19 1.69 -0.93
N SER A 32 3.12 1.35 -1.80
CA SER A 32 2.94 1.36 -3.25
C SER A 32 2.21 0.13 -3.80
N TYR A 33 1.29 -0.45 -3.03
CA TYR A 33 0.40 -1.48 -3.56
C TYR A 33 -0.67 -0.81 -4.44
N PRO A 34 -1.02 -1.34 -5.62
CA PRO A 34 -0.48 -2.56 -6.25
C PRO A 34 0.90 -2.32 -6.89
N ASN A 35 1.77 -3.33 -6.80
CA ASN A 35 3.05 -3.30 -7.48
C ASN A 35 2.92 -3.88 -8.91
N ILE A 36 4.04 -3.97 -9.63
CA ILE A 36 4.03 -4.45 -11.03
C ILE A 36 3.53 -5.91 -11.12
N GLU A 37 3.95 -6.76 -10.19
CA GLU A 37 3.51 -8.16 -10.17
C GLU A 37 2.00 -8.27 -9.90
N ASP A 38 1.48 -7.45 -9.01
CA ASP A 38 0.04 -7.39 -8.74
C ASP A 38 -0.72 -6.95 -10.01
N ALA A 39 -0.17 -5.96 -10.73
CA ALA A 39 -0.78 -5.48 -11.96
C ALA A 39 -0.78 -6.55 -13.06
N GLU A 40 0.33 -7.29 -13.18
CA GLU A 40 0.41 -8.39 -14.14
C GLU A 40 -0.61 -9.47 -13.85
N ARG A 41 -0.77 -9.85 -12.59
CA ARG A 41 -1.77 -10.81 -12.16
C ARG A 41 -3.17 -10.30 -12.44
N GLY A 42 -3.44 -9.03 -12.11
CA GLY A 42 -4.75 -8.43 -12.33
C GLY A 42 -5.13 -8.37 -13.81
N LEU A 43 -4.16 -8.06 -14.67
CA LEU A 43 -4.39 -8.02 -16.10
C LEU A 43 -4.66 -9.42 -16.65
N SER A 44 -3.84 -10.41 -16.27
CA SER A 44 -3.97 -11.78 -16.77
C SER A 44 -5.27 -12.46 -16.32
N THR A 45 -5.80 -12.08 -15.15
CA THR A 45 -7.06 -12.62 -14.64
C THR A 45 -8.28 -11.84 -15.11
N GLY A 46 -8.10 -10.75 -15.84
CA GLY A 46 -9.18 -9.90 -16.31
C GLY A 46 -9.75 -8.96 -15.25
N LEU A 47 -9.10 -8.82 -14.10
CA LEU A 47 -9.59 -7.98 -13.02
C LEU A 47 -9.40 -6.48 -13.32
N ILE A 48 -8.32 -6.12 -14.04
CA ILE A 48 -8.04 -4.75 -14.45
C ILE A 48 -7.89 -4.65 -15.96
N THR A 49 -8.04 -3.44 -16.50
CA THR A 49 -7.89 -3.14 -17.91
C THR A 49 -6.41 -2.93 -18.26
N GLN A 50 -6.09 -2.94 -19.56
CA GLN A 50 -4.75 -2.62 -20.05
C GLN A 50 -4.34 -1.21 -19.64
N GLU A 51 -5.26 -0.26 -19.66
CA GLU A 51 -4.97 1.12 -19.25
C GLU A 51 -4.63 1.21 -17.77
N GLN A 52 -5.38 0.50 -16.92
CA GLN A 52 -5.10 0.43 -15.48
C GLN A 52 -3.76 -0.24 -15.21
N TYR A 53 -3.47 -1.32 -15.92
CA TYR A 53 -2.18 -2.00 -15.84
C TYR A 53 -1.03 -1.04 -16.15
N GLN A 54 -1.13 -0.32 -17.27
CA GLN A 54 -0.06 0.59 -17.70
C GLN A 54 0.13 1.73 -16.69
N ALA A 55 -0.95 2.29 -16.16
CA ALA A 55 -0.87 3.35 -15.15
C ALA A 55 -0.15 2.88 -13.88
N ILE A 56 -0.44 1.66 -13.43
CA ILE A 56 0.21 1.08 -12.25
C ILE A 56 1.71 0.87 -12.51
N VAL A 57 2.05 0.29 -13.66
CA VAL A 57 3.45 0.02 -14.02
C VAL A 57 4.24 1.34 -14.11
N ASP A 58 3.68 2.33 -14.77
CA ASP A 58 4.33 3.64 -14.94
C ASP A 58 4.58 4.32 -13.60
N ALA A 59 3.61 4.27 -12.68
CA ALA A 59 3.76 4.85 -11.35
C ALA A 59 4.84 4.13 -10.54
N ASN A 60 4.88 2.81 -10.60
CA ASN A 60 5.93 2.03 -9.91
C ASN A 60 7.31 2.35 -10.45
N LYS A 61 7.46 2.48 -11.78
CA LYS A 61 8.73 2.83 -12.39
C LYS A 61 9.17 4.25 -12.03
N ALA A 62 8.22 5.16 -11.86
CA ALA A 62 8.49 6.55 -11.48
C ALA A 62 8.68 6.74 -9.97
N GLY A 63 8.39 5.73 -9.16
CA GLY A 63 8.52 5.81 -7.70
C GLY A 63 7.45 6.69 -7.04
N VAL A 64 6.30 6.82 -7.67
CA VAL A 64 5.17 7.62 -7.16
C VAL A 64 4.01 6.71 -6.75
N THR A 65 2.95 7.31 -6.19
CA THR A 65 1.78 6.56 -5.75
C THR A 65 1.06 5.94 -6.95
N PRO A 66 0.90 4.61 -6.98
CA PRO A 66 0.11 3.98 -8.04
C PRO A 66 -1.37 4.28 -7.86
N PRO A 67 -2.21 4.10 -8.90
CA PRO A 67 -3.65 4.26 -8.75
C PRO A 67 -4.19 3.32 -7.68
N TRP A 68 -4.97 3.87 -6.74
CA TRP A 68 -5.57 3.12 -5.64
C TRP A 68 -7.05 2.82 -5.88
N ASP A 69 -7.58 3.29 -6.99
CA ASP A 69 -9.01 3.21 -7.33
C ASP A 69 -9.32 2.14 -8.37
N THR A 70 -8.43 1.17 -8.53
CA THR A 70 -8.69 0.02 -9.41
C THR A 70 -9.29 -1.15 -8.63
N PRO A 71 -9.83 -2.17 -9.32
CA PRO A 71 -10.34 -3.37 -8.64
C PRO A 71 -9.29 -4.15 -7.83
N LEU A 72 -8.00 -3.88 -8.03
CA LEU A 72 -6.95 -4.47 -7.19
C LEU A 72 -6.94 -3.87 -5.78
N GLY A 73 -7.50 -2.68 -5.63
CA GLY A 73 -7.49 -1.94 -4.38
C GLY A 73 -6.28 -1.04 -4.23
N GLY A 74 -6.09 -0.50 -3.05
CA GLY A 74 -5.01 0.42 -2.75
C GLY A 74 -5.16 0.99 -1.35
N ALA A 75 -4.49 2.09 -1.09
CA ALA A 75 -4.50 2.76 0.21
C ALA A 75 -4.08 1.82 1.34
N ILE A 76 -3.13 0.94 1.07
CA ILE A 76 -2.54 0.08 2.09
C ILE A 76 -1.51 0.91 2.84
N GLU A 77 -1.71 1.02 4.14
CA GLU A 77 -0.89 1.88 4.99
C GLU A 77 -0.37 1.14 6.21
N ILE A 78 0.82 1.53 6.68
CA ILE A 78 1.27 1.22 8.03
C ILE A 78 0.86 2.43 8.87
N HIS A 79 0.03 2.21 9.88
CA HIS A 79 -0.53 3.32 10.66
C HIS A 79 -0.53 3.02 12.16
N GLY A 80 -0.75 4.09 12.94
CA GLY A 80 -0.80 4.00 14.39
C GLY A 80 -2.17 3.58 14.92
N ASN A 81 -2.38 3.82 16.22
CA ASN A 81 -3.61 3.46 16.94
C ASN A 81 -3.93 1.97 16.82
N GLN A 82 -2.90 1.14 17.04
CA GLN A 82 -3.10 -0.33 17.06
C GLN A 82 -4.23 -0.67 18.05
N GLY A 83 -5.13 -1.56 17.62
CA GLY A 83 -6.31 -1.90 18.41
C GLY A 83 -7.58 -1.24 17.91
N GLU A 84 -7.49 -0.18 17.13
CA GLU A 84 -8.63 0.35 16.39
C GLU A 84 -9.03 -0.67 15.34
N ARG A 85 -10.33 -0.88 15.19
CA ARG A 85 -10.81 -1.83 14.20
C ARG A 85 -10.83 -1.21 12.80
N GLY A 86 -10.98 -2.04 11.79
CA GLY A 86 -11.26 -1.59 10.45
C GLY A 86 -10.06 -1.48 9.54
N THR A 87 -9.08 -2.36 9.70
CA THR A 87 -7.99 -2.43 8.74
C THR A 87 -8.40 -3.31 7.56
N ALA A 88 -8.63 -2.71 6.42
CA ALA A 88 -8.92 -3.43 5.17
C ALA A 88 -7.62 -3.78 4.45
N GLY A 89 -6.75 -4.55 5.12
CA GLY A 89 -5.44 -4.93 4.60
C GLY A 89 -4.29 -4.06 5.09
N CYS A 90 -4.56 -3.02 5.87
CA CYS A 90 -3.53 -2.16 6.46
C CYS A 90 -2.81 -2.85 7.62
N ILE A 91 -1.65 -2.34 7.97
CA ILE A 91 -0.84 -2.84 9.08
C ILE A 91 -0.90 -1.83 10.22
N ALA A 92 -1.50 -2.23 11.35
CA ALA A 92 -1.62 -1.36 12.52
C ALA A 92 -0.45 -1.59 13.49
N MET A 93 0.12 -0.48 13.97
CA MET A 93 1.23 -0.48 14.92
C MET A 93 0.86 0.38 16.13
N THR A 94 1.59 0.20 17.23
CA THR A 94 1.48 1.13 18.35
C THR A 94 2.01 2.50 17.92
N ASN A 95 1.55 3.56 18.59
CA ASN A 95 2.00 4.91 18.26
C ASN A 95 3.51 5.08 18.50
N ASP A 96 4.05 4.43 19.52
CA ASP A 96 5.50 4.44 19.80
C ASP A 96 6.30 3.86 18.62
N VAL A 97 5.84 2.75 18.06
CA VAL A 97 6.49 2.13 16.90
C VAL A 97 6.35 3.05 15.68
N MET A 98 5.20 3.69 15.50
CA MET A 98 5.01 4.62 14.40
C MET A 98 5.96 5.81 14.48
N ASP A 99 6.23 6.33 15.68
CA ASP A 99 7.21 7.42 15.85
C ASP A 99 8.59 6.99 15.34
N ILE A 100 8.98 5.76 15.63
CA ILE A 100 10.26 5.21 15.17
C ILE A 100 10.27 5.07 13.65
N LEU A 101 9.23 4.45 13.10
CA LEU A 101 9.12 4.25 11.64
C LEU A 101 9.08 5.57 10.88
N TRP A 102 8.39 6.56 11.44
CA TRP A 102 8.30 7.89 10.85
C TRP A 102 9.67 8.52 10.65
N SER A 103 10.57 8.30 11.61
CA SER A 103 11.93 8.84 11.55
C SER A 103 12.78 8.18 10.45
N TYR A 104 12.52 6.93 10.13
CA TYR A 104 13.35 6.15 9.20
C TYR A 104 12.75 5.96 7.83
N CYS A 105 11.44 6.12 7.67
CA CYS A 105 10.73 5.77 6.44
C CYS A 105 10.31 7.00 5.64
N ALA A 106 11.27 7.58 4.92
CA ALA A 106 10.97 8.63 3.94
C ALA A 106 10.27 8.02 2.72
N VAL A 107 9.65 8.87 1.89
CA VAL A 107 9.12 8.45 0.59
C VAL A 107 10.24 7.81 -0.23
N GLY A 108 9.98 6.64 -0.79
CA GLY A 108 10.94 5.85 -1.57
C GLY A 108 11.60 4.73 -0.80
N VAL A 109 11.49 4.69 0.52
CA VAL A 109 12.10 3.62 1.33
C VAL A 109 11.41 2.28 0.98
N PRO A 110 12.20 1.22 0.66
CA PRO A 110 11.62 -0.08 0.35
C PRO A 110 11.03 -0.75 1.59
N VAL A 111 9.90 -1.43 1.37
CA VAL A 111 9.19 -2.19 2.40
C VAL A 111 8.85 -3.56 1.83
N THR A 112 9.27 -4.61 2.52
CA THR A 112 8.93 -5.98 2.13
C THR A 112 7.97 -6.56 3.15
N ILE A 113 6.88 -7.13 2.67
CA ILE A 113 5.87 -7.79 3.51
C ILE A 113 5.91 -9.27 3.18
N GLY A 114 6.19 -10.10 4.18
CA GLY A 114 6.19 -11.53 4.05
C GLY A 114 4.78 -12.12 3.99
N PRO A 115 4.66 -13.36 3.51
CA PRO A 115 3.38 -14.05 3.45
C PRO A 115 2.85 -14.41 4.84
#